data_8628d9c36b134ea3f34d34b490a67357
#
_entry.id   8628d9c36b134ea3f34d34b490a67357
#
_cell.length_a   1.000
_cell.length_b   1.000
_cell.length_c   1.000
_cell.angle_alpha   90.00
_cell.angle_beta   90.00
_cell.angle_gamma   90.00
#
_symmetry.space_group_name_H-M   'P 1'
#
loop_
_entity.id
_entity.type
_entity.pdbx_description
1 polymer ?
#
loop_
_entity_poly.entity_id
_entity_poly.type
_entity_poly.pdbx_seq_one_letter_code
_entity_poly.pdbx_strand_id
1 'polypeptide(L)'
;MTTRRDPFAPRPRGARPAARSSLTLPPSARRPLTRRSAMLGAAGLMGLGLAACGSSGDGGGAGGGGESGGGTITLGYIPSWTDGLSTAYLMDNRLTAMGYTVEHEPITEAGVLYAGLAQGDVDMFPSAWPEVTHASYMEEYGDSIEDLVAYYEGAVLNLSVPEYVDITSIDELAGQADRFGGRIVGIEPGAGLTEATQDRVIPGYGLEDFELVTSSTTAMITELESAIDAEEDIVVTLWSPFWAMPVYSMKALEDPEGHFGEPEALHHLGREGFAEDFPDAAEWIAQATLSDEQFGSLEDMVVNQFDEGEEAEAVEAWLEENPDVLPPVEGE
;
A
#
# COMPACT_ATOMS: atom_id res chain seq x y z
N MET A 1 -6.27 -46.25 2.20
CA MET A 1 -5.29 -45.36 2.86
C MET A 1 -5.00 -44.25 1.88
N THR A 2 -5.74 -43.17 1.98
CA THR A 2 -5.64 -41.98 1.12
C THR A 2 -4.79 -40.98 1.90
N THR A 3 -3.59 -40.72 1.43
CA THR A 3 -2.68 -39.73 2.01
C THR A 3 -3.20 -38.34 1.66
N ARG A 4 -3.70 -37.60 2.66
CA ARG A 4 -3.96 -36.17 2.56
C ARG A 4 -2.62 -35.46 2.29
N ARG A 5 -2.55 -34.67 1.24
CA ARG A 5 -1.44 -33.72 1.04
C ARG A 5 -1.65 -32.56 2.03
N ASP A 6 -0.58 -32.20 2.70
CA ASP A 6 -0.49 -31.02 3.56
C ASP A 6 -0.49 -29.77 2.66
N PRO A 7 -1.45 -28.84 2.79
CA PRO A 7 -1.51 -27.64 1.95
C PRO A 7 -0.40 -26.62 2.23
N PHE A 8 0.35 -26.75 3.34
CA PHE A 8 1.40 -25.81 3.75
C PHE A 8 2.84 -26.32 3.53
N ALA A 9 3.06 -27.31 2.69
CA ALA A 9 4.41 -27.77 2.42
C ALA A 9 5.10 -26.85 1.40
N PRO A 10 6.27 -26.23 1.74
CA PRO A 10 6.99 -25.35 0.82
C PRO A 10 7.45 -26.11 -0.42
N ARG A 11 7.22 -25.53 -1.60
CA ARG A 11 7.70 -26.06 -2.87
C ARG A 11 9.22 -25.86 -2.97
N PRO A 12 10.00 -26.85 -3.46
CA PRO A 12 11.43 -26.65 -3.67
C PRO A 12 11.66 -25.63 -4.79
N ARG A 13 12.38 -24.54 -4.47
CA ARG A 13 12.84 -23.54 -5.44
C ARG A 13 13.68 -24.21 -6.51
N GLY A 14 13.28 -24.09 -7.77
CA GLY A 14 14.04 -24.54 -8.92
C GLY A 14 15.32 -23.74 -9.06
N ALA A 15 16.49 -24.42 -9.07
CA ALA A 15 17.78 -23.82 -9.32
C ALA A 15 17.81 -23.12 -10.69
N ARG A 16 17.96 -21.79 -10.72
CA ARG A 16 18.21 -21.01 -11.93
C ARG A 16 19.62 -21.31 -12.47
N PRO A 17 19.80 -21.60 -13.77
CA PRO A 17 21.13 -21.64 -14.36
C PRO A 17 21.71 -20.23 -14.51
N ALA A 18 22.90 -20.01 -14.00
CA ALA A 18 23.66 -18.78 -14.16
C ALA A 18 24.00 -18.53 -15.63
N ALA A 19 23.33 -17.59 -16.28
CA ALA A 19 23.69 -17.07 -17.58
C ALA A 19 24.66 -15.90 -17.41
N ARG A 20 25.96 -16.17 -17.54
CA ARG A 20 27.00 -15.15 -17.75
C ARG A 20 26.87 -14.58 -19.16
N SER A 21 26.31 -13.38 -19.29
CA SER A 21 26.42 -12.58 -20.53
C SER A 21 27.25 -11.34 -20.24
N SER A 22 28.49 -11.38 -20.72
CA SER A 22 29.38 -10.22 -20.81
C SER A 22 28.89 -9.30 -21.94
N LEU A 23 28.23 -8.19 -21.59
CA LEU A 23 27.90 -7.12 -22.51
C LEU A 23 29.04 -6.10 -22.52
N THR A 24 29.80 -6.09 -23.64
CA THR A 24 30.77 -5.07 -23.99
C THR A 24 30.01 -3.86 -24.52
N LEU A 25 30.15 -2.71 -23.86
CA LEU A 25 29.61 -1.42 -24.30
C LEU A 25 30.50 -0.81 -25.38
N PRO A 26 29.95 -0.28 -26.49
CA PRO A 26 30.74 0.54 -27.45
C PRO A 26 30.81 2.00 -26.97
N PRO A 27 31.89 2.76 -27.42
CA PRO A 27 32.15 4.08 -26.90
C PRO A 27 31.21 5.15 -27.47
N SER A 28 30.82 6.05 -26.57
CA SER A 28 29.95 7.21 -26.80
C SER A 28 30.51 8.17 -27.87
N ALA A 29 29.75 8.40 -28.94
CA ALA A 29 29.96 9.51 -29.87
C ALA A 29 29.18 10.74 -29.36
N ARG A 30 29.94 11.76 -28.93
CA ARG A 30 29.44 13.11 -28.65
C ARG A 30 29.03 13.78 -29.96
N ARG A 31 27.78 14.29 -30.05
CA ARG A 31 27.34 15.24 -31.08
C ARG A 31 27.05 16.60 -30.44
N PRO A 32 27.53 17.71 -31.11
CA PRO A 32 27.39 19.05 -30.55
C PRO A 32 26.00 19.66 -30.83
N LEU A 33 25.53 20.44 -29.85
CA LEU A 33 24.37 21.31 -29.92
C LEU A 33 24.64 22.49 -30.89
N THR A 34 23.82 22.64 -31.92
CA THR A 34 23.71 23.88 -32.67
C THR A 34 22.38 24.56 -32.37
N ARG A 35 22.50 25.74 -31.73
CA ARG A 35 21.45 26.77 -31.64
C ARG A 35 21.18 27.30 -33.06
N ARG A 36 19.94 27.42 -33.46
CA ARG A 36 19.49 28.45 -34.39
C ARG A 36 18.08 28.92 -34.03
N SER A 37 18.01 30.16 -33.64
CA SER A 37 16.87 31.04 -33.56
C SER A 37 16.42 31.49 -34.92
N ALA A 38 15.12 31.69 -35.15
CA ALA A 38 14.47 32.70 -36.03
C ALA A 38 12.95 32.48 -35.91
N MET A 39 12.23 33.30 -35.39
CA MET A 39 11.58 34.61 -35.63
C MET A 39 10.69 34.68 -36.87
N LEU A 40 9.48 35.14 -36.57
CA LEU A 40 8.53 35.98 -37.36
C LEU A 40 7.66 35.35 -38.45
N GLY A 41 6.37 35.68 -38.32
CA GLY A 41 5.42 35.71 -39.43
C GLY A 41 3.98 35.81 -38.93
N ALA A 42 3.47 37.02 -38.99
CA ALA A 42 2.15 37.49 -38.56
C ALA A 42 1.06 37.33 -39.63
N ALA A 43 -0.18 37.44 -39.17
CA ALA A 43 -1.35 38.06 -39.77
C ALA A 43 -2.19 37.32 -40.81
N GLY A 44 -3.51 37.40 -40.57
CA GLY A 44 -4.56 37.45 -41.59
C GLY A 44 -5.84 36.71 -41.26
N LEU A 45 -6.77 37.40 -40.69
CA LEU A 45 -8.06 37.90 -41.14
C LEU A 45 -9.25 36.94 -41.20
N MET A 46 -10.19 37.24 -40.35
CA MET A 46 -11.66 37.41 -40.51
C MET A 46 -12.45 36.47 -41.44
N GLY A 47 -13.47 35.92 -40.85
CA GLY A 47 -14.65 35.36 -41.50
C GLY A 47 -15.82 35.25 -40.55
N LEU A 48 -16.64 36.29 -40.49
CA LEU A 48 -17.97 36.32 -39.86
C LEU A 48 -18.94 35.43 -40.64
N GLY A 49 -19.74 34.65 -39.91
CA GLY A 49 -20.89 33.95 -40.45
C GLY A 49 -21.96 33.79 -39.38
N LEU A 50 -22.87 34.77 -39.27
CA LEU A 50 -24.13 34.69 -38.53
C LEU A 50 -25.18 33.95 -39.38
N ALA A 51 -25.92 33.00 -38.79
CA ALA A 51 -27.34 32.72 -39.07
C ALA A 51 -27.77 31.76 -37.92
N ALA A 52 -28.56 32.10 -36.99
CA ALA A 52 -29.91 32.59 -36.83
C ALA A 52 -30.99 31.53 -37.01
N CYS A 53 -31.76 31.31 -35.93
CA CYS A 53 -33.16 30.90 -35.78
C CYS A 53 -33.48 29.45 -36.19
N GLY A 54 -34.05 28.63 -35.41
CA GLY A 54 -35.15 28.68 -34.47
C GLY A 54 -36.03 27.49 -34.70
N SER A 55 -36.43 26.82 -33.69
CA SER A 55 -37.86 26.40 -33.58
C SER A 55 -38.05 25.49 -32.37
N SER A 56 -38.99 25.89 -31.56
CA SER A 56 -39.59 25.17 -30.46
C SER A 56 -40.18 23.82 -30.90
N GLY A 57 -39.96 22.77 -30.08
CA GLY A 57 -40.63 21.49 -30.16
C GLY A 57 -40.70 20.89 -28.76
N ASP A 58 -41.87 21.13 -28.13
CA ASP A 58 -42.39 20.53 -26.95
C ASP A 58 -42.53 19.00 -27.13
N GLY A 59 -42.11 18.21 -26.12
CA GLY A 59 -42.37 16.78 -26.15
C GLY A 59 -41.67 16.07 -24.98
N GLY A 60 -42.36 15.98 -23.85
CA GLY A 60 -41.96 15.28 -22.67
C GLY A 60 -41.71 13.79 -22.93
N GLY A 61 -40.76 13.28 -22.20
CA GLY A 61 -40.40 11.86 -22.10
C GLY A 61 -39.50 11.70 -20.90
N ALA A 62 -40.10 11.62 -19.71
CA ALA A 62 -39.43 11.06 -18.57
C ALA A 62 -39.07 9.61 -18.89
N GLY A 63 -37.82 9.33 -19.10
CA GLY A 63 -37.21 8.05 -19.14
C GLY A 63 -35.97 8.15 -18.30
N GLY A 64 -36.16 8.00 -16.98
CA GLY A 64 -35.06 7.71 -16.09
C GLY A 64 -34.56 6.29 -16.39
N GLY A 65 -33.67 6.20 -17.35
CA GLY A 65 -32.75 5.07 -17.45
C GLY A 65 -31.55 5.51 -16.64
N GLY A 66 -31.37 4.95 -15.45
CA GLY A 66 -30.11 5.04 -14.76
C GLY A 66 -29.04 4.46 -15.68
N GLU A 67 -28.24 5.34 -16.28
CA GLU A 67 -26.90 4.95 -16.70
C GLU A 67 -26.15 4.81 -15.39
N SER A 68 -26.08 3.57 -14.89
CA SER A 68 -25.05 3.14 -13.95
C SER A 68 -23.72 3.12 -14.69
N GLY A 69 -23.26 4.28 -15.13
CA GLY A 69 -21.92 4.52 -15.57
C GLY A 69 -21.16 5.02 -14.35
N GLY A 70 -20.52 4.12 -13.64
CA GLY A 70 -19.65 4.49 -12.53
C GLY A 70 -18.62 5.51 -13.01
N GLY A 71 -18.37 6.55 -12.20
CA GLY A 71 -17.28 7.50 -12.42
C GLY A 71 -15.93 6.78 -12.40
N THR A 72 -14.86 7.57 -12.43
CA THR A 72 -13.50 7.08 -12.17
C THR A 72 -13.21 7.27 -10.69
N ILE A 73 -12.63 6.23 -10.05
CA ILE A 73 -12.14 6.23 -8.66
C ILE A 73 -10.64 5.99 -8.71
N THR A 74 -9.84 6.93 -8.19
CA THR A 74 -8.39 6.84 -8.10
C THR A 74 -7.98 6.31 -6.75
N LEU A 75 -7.30 5.15 -6.74
CA LEU A 75 -6.78 4.50 -5.53
C LEU A 75 -5.32 4.89 -5.32
N GLY A 76 -5.03 5.61 -4.23
CA GLY A 76 -3.66 5.94 -3.82
C GLY A 76 -3.14 4.93 -2.79
N TYR A 77 -1.94 4.43 -2.98
CA TYR A 77 -1.31 3.49 -2.05
C TYR A 77 0.22 3.48 -2.21
N ILE A 78 0.91 2.91 -1.22
CA ILE A 78 2.36 2.72 -1.26
C ILE A 78 2.62 1.24 -1.59
N PRO A 79 3.16 0.91 -2.78
CA PRO A 79 3.28 -0.49 -3.23
C PRO A 79 4.15 -1.39 -2.34
N SER A 80 5.10 -0.83 -1.61
CA SER A 80 5.93 -1.57 -0.65
C SER A 80 5.22 -1.91 0.66
N TRP A 81 4.07 -1.27 0.94
CA TRP A 81 3.18 -1.59 2.04
C TRP A 81 2.10 -2.54 1.54
N THR A 82 2.32 -3.83 1.80
CA THR A 82 1.57 -4.90 1.15
C THR A 82 0.12 -5.01 1.60
N ASP A 83 -0.21 -4.49 2.78
CA ASP A 83 -1.58 -4.25 3.22
C ASP A 83 -2.32 -3.30 2.27
N GLY A 84 -1.71 -2.15 1.94
CA GLY A 84 -2.22 -1.18 0.99
C GLY A 84 -2.26 -1.69 -0.45
N LEU A 85 -1.22 -2.42 -0.87
CA LEU A 85 -1.17 -3.04 -2.20
C LEU A 85 -2.31 -4.05 -2.37
N SER A 86 -2.43 -5.00 -1.45
CA SER A 86 -3.42 -6.08 -1.53
C SER A 86 -4.85 -5.55 -1.49
N THR A 87 -5.13 -4.59 -0.62
CA THR A 87 -6.45 -3.96 -0.53
C THR A 87 -6.76 -3.04 -1.72
N ALA A 88 -5.76 -2.38 -2.32
CA ALA A 88 -5.97 -1.59 -3.53
C ALA A 88 -6.46 -2.45 -4.69
N TYR A 89 -5.83 -3.59 -4.92
CA TYR A 89 -6.27 -4.53 -5.97
C TYR A 89 -7.57 -5.23 -5.63
N LEU A 90 -7.86 -5.49 -4.35
CA LEU A 90 -9.17 -5.99 -3.92
C LEU A 90 -10.27 -4.98 -4.21
N MET A 91 -10.05 -3.70 -3.89
CA MET A 91 -11.01 -2.63 -4.20
C MET A 91 -11.15 -2.42 -5.71
N ASP A 92 -10.07 -2.47 -6.49
CA ASP A 92 -10.15 -2.40 -7.95
C ASP A 92 -11.08 -3.49 -8.50
N ASN A 93 -10.86 -4.74 -8.12
CA ASN A 93 -11.68 -5.85 -8.58
C ASN A 93 -13.17 -5.64 -8.27
N ARG A 94 -13.48 -5.22 -7.06
CA ARG A 94 -14.88 -5.05 -6.62
C ARG A 94 -15.54 -3.80 -7.20
N LEU A 95 -14.86 -2.66 -7.21
CA LEU A 95 -15.37 -1.41 -7.79
C LEU A 95 -15.54 -1.52 -9.30
N THR A 96 -14.62 -2.21 -9.99
CA THR A 96 -14.76 -2.50 -11.43
C THR A 96 -15.96 -3.41 -11.70
N ALA A 97 -16.23 -4.42 -10.87
CA ALA A 97 -17.43 -5.24 -10.96
C ALA A 97 -18.72 -4.43 -10.76
N MET A 98 -18.69 -3.38 -9.93
CA MET A 98 -19.78 -2.43 -9.75
C MET A 98 -19.95 -1.45 -10.92
N GLY A 99 -19.04 -1.45 -11.91
CA GLY A 99 -19.11 -0.62 -13.12
C GLY A 99 -18.35 0.71 -13.02
N TYR A 100 -17.51 0.91 -12.01
CA TYR A 100 -16.59 2.05 -11.93
C TYR A 100 -15.35 1.79 -12.80
N THR A 101 -14.70 2.87 -13.22
CA THR A 101 -13.34 2.80 -13.76
C THR A 101 -12.38 3.07 -12.60
N VAL A 102 -11.44 2.16 -12.37
CA VAL A 102 -10.44 2.32 -11.31
C VAL A 102 -9.10 2.72 -11.91
N GLU A 103 -8.47 3.74 -11.33
CA GLU A 103 -7.12 4.16 -11.65
C GLU A 103 -6.23 3.97 -10.43
N HIS A 104 -5.03 3.42 -10.64
CA HIS A 104 -4.04 3.22 -9.59
C HIS A 104 -3.02 4.36 -9.59
N GLU A 105 -2.82 5.01 -8.44
CA GLU A 105 -1.80 6.04 -8.23
C GLU A 105 -0.80 5.55 -7.17
N PRO A 106 0.27 4.84 -7.60
CA PRO A 106 1.32 4.39 -6.68
C PRO A 106 2.15 5.56 -6.18
N ILE A 107 2.17 5.75 -4.88
CA ILE A 107 2.85 6.84 -4.17
C ILE A 107 3.98 6.25 -3.33
N THR A 108 5.03 7.03 -3.05
CA THR A 108 6.22 6.54 -2.33
C THR A 108 6.35 7.04 -0.89
N GLU A 109 5.50 8.00 -0.48
CA GLU A 109 5.58 8.65 0.83
C GLU A 109 4.18 8.90 1.41
N ALA A 110 3.97 8.56 2.69
CA ALA A 110 2.68 8.70 3.36
C ALA A 110 2.16 10.15 3.36
N GLY A 111 3.02 11.13 3.61
CA GLY A 111 2.62 12.55 3.62
C GLY A 111 2.11 13.04 2.26
N VAL A 112 2.68 12.53 1.15
CA VAL A 112 2.21 12.83 -0.20
C VAL A 112 0.84 12.18 -0.46
N LEU A 113 0.64 10.94 0.02
CA LEU A 113 -0.62 10.23 -0.10
C LEU A 113 -1.75 10.93 0.66
N TYR A 114 -1.52 11.30 1.92
CA TYR A 114 -2.52 12.02 2.73
C TYR A 114 -2.83 13.41 2.14
N ALA A 115 -1.82 14.14 1.67
CA ALA A 115 -2.01 15.42 0.99
C ALA A 115 -2.81 15.26 -0.32
N GLY A 116 -2.53 14.21 -1.12
CA GLY A 116 -3.25 13.88 -2.34
C GLY A 116 -4.72 13.56 -2.07
N LEU A 117 -4.99 12.76 -1.03
CA LEU A 117 -6.34 12.44 -0.59
C LEU A 117 -7.11 13.70 -0.15
N ALA A 118 -6.51 14.54 0.69
CA ALA A 118 -7.12 15.77 1.17
C ALA A 118 -7.37 16.83 0.07
N GLN A 119 -6.60 16.80 -1.02
CA GLN A 119 -6.72 17.71 -2.16
C GLN A 119 -7.62 17.16 -3.27
N GLY A 120 -8.01 15.88 -3.18
CA GLY A 120 -8.81 15.19 -4.18
C GLY A 120 -8.03 14.78 -5.44
N ASP A 121 -6.69 14.70 -5.36
CA ASP A 121 -5.85 14.08 -6.40
C ASP A 121 -5.95 12.55 -6.36
N VAL A 122 -6.34 12.01 -5.21
CA VAL A 122 -6.66 10.61 -4.93
C VAL A 122 -8.06 10.56 -4.33
N ASP A 123 -8.91 9.63 -4.79
CA ASP A 123 -10.26 9.49 -4.27
C ASP A 123 -10.32 8.60 -3.01
N MET A 124 -9.48 7.55 -2.96
CA MET A 124 -9.50 6.59 -1.86
C MET A 124 -8.08 6.12 -1.49
N PHE A 125 -7.81 6.02 -0.19
CA PHE A 125 -6.66 5.32 0.39
C PHE A 125 -7.15 4.01 1.02
N PRO A 126 -6.86 2.85 0.40
CA PRO A 126 -7.47 1.58 0.78
C PRO A 126 -7.02 0.99 2.12
N SER A 127 -5.85 1.38 2.65
CA SER A 127 -5.33 0.84 3.91
C SER A 127 -4.61 1.90 4.72
N ALA A 128 -5.36 2.69 5.45
CA ALA A 128 -4.82 3.69 6.36
C ALA A 128 -4.81 3.19 7.81
N TRP A 129 -3.90 3.72 8.61
CA TRP A 129 -3.72 3.47 10.04
C TRP A 129 -3.97 4.77 10.83
N PRO A 130 -5.23 5.28 10.89
CA PRO A 130 -5.49 6.67 11.26
C PRO A 130 -5.42 6.98 12.76
N GLU A 131 -5.54 5.96 13.62
CA GLU A 131 -5.78 6.17 15.05
C GLU A 131 -4.49 6.44 15.83
N VAL A 132 -3.41 5.74 15.51
CA VAL A 132 -2.12 5.79 16.22
C VAL A 132 -0.96 6.07 15.27
N THR A 133 -0.84 5.27 14.21
CA THR A 133 0.33 5.30 13.31
C THR A 133 0.35 6.55 12.43
N HIS A 134 -0.78 6.93 11.88
CA HIS A 134 -0.93 8.11 11.02
C HIS A 134 -1.66 9.28 11.71
N ALA A 135 -1.70 9.28 13.04
CA ALA A 135 -2.42 10.31 13.80
C ALA A 135 -1.94 11.74 13.48
N SER A 136 -0.65 11.93 13.20
CA SER A 136 -0.09 13.24 12.80
C SER A 136 -0.65 13.72 11.46
N TYR A 137 -0.85 12.83 10.49
CA TYR A 137 -1.49 13.15 9.21
C TYR A 137 -2.98 13.40 9.37
N MET A 138 -3.66 12.66 10.24
CA MET A 138 -5.08 12.90 10.55
C MET A 138 -5.28 14.21 11.30
N GLU A 139 -4.33 14.64 12.12
CA GLU A 139 -4.37 15.98 12.75
C GLU A 139 -4.24 17.10 11.68
N GLU A 140 -3.43 16.90 10.64
CA GLU A 140 -3.20 17.88 9.58
C GLU A 140 -4.29 17.90 8.51
N TYR A 141 -4.77 16.72 8.08
CA TYR A 141 -5.63 16.56 6.90
C TYR A 141 -7.03 16.02 7.19
N GLY A 142 -7.31 15.54 8.41
CA GLY A 142 -8.53 14.80 8.74
C GLY A 142 -9.83 15.55 8.48
N ASP A 143 -9.83 16.89 8.54
CA ASP A 143 -11.01 17.71 8.21
C ASP A 143 -11.44 17.60 6.74
N SER A 144 -10.58 17.10 5.85
CA SER A 144 -10.79 16.92 4.42
C SER A 144 -10.81 15.45 4.00
N ILE A 145 -10.97 14.53 4.95
CA ILE A 145 -10.94 13.07 4.74
C ILE A 145 -12.19 12.45 5.36
N GLU A 146 -12.82 11.53 4.62
CA GLU A 146 -13.93 10.71 5.10
C GLU A 146 -13.40 9.34 5.55
N ASP A 147 -13.74 8.92 6.77
CA ASP A 147 -13.53 7.56 7.23
C ASP A 147 -14.68 6.69 6.74
N LEU A 148 -14.40 5.82 5.77
CA LEU A 148 -15.43 5.00 5.13
C LEU A 148 -15.77 3.76 5.96
N VAL A 149 -14.77 3.09 6.52
CA VAL A 149 -14.94 1.94 7.42
C VAL A 149 -13.60 1.49 8.01
N ALA A 150 -13.63 1.02 9.25
CA ALA A 150 -12.60 0.13 9.79
C ALA A 150 -12.82 -1.28 9.20
N TYR A 151 -11.94 -1.69 8.27
CA TYR A 151 -12.12 -2.96 7.58
C TYR A 151 -11.38 -4.13 8.23
N TYR A 152 -10.41 -3.84 9.11
CA TYR A 152 -9.62 -4.82 9.86
C TYR A 152 -9.30 -4.26 11.25
N GLU A 153 -9.26 -5.13 12.26
CA GLU A 153 -9.01 -4.77 13.65
C GLU A 153 -7.74 -5.45 14.18
N GLY A 154 -7.00 -4.77 15.05
CA GLY A 154 -5.89 -5.36 15.78
C GLY A 154 -4.52 -5.25 15.11
N ALA A 155 -4.35 -4.27 14.23
CA ALA A 155 -3.05 -3.96 13.65
C ALA A 155 -2.09 -3.36 14.69
N VAL A 156 -0.81 -3.77 14.66
CA VAL A 156 0.21 -3.35 15.62
C VAL A 156 1.54 -3.05 14.94
N LEU A 157 2.22 -2.02 15.42
CA LEU A 157 3.62 -1.74 15.09
C LEU A 157 4.56 -2.50 16.02
N ASN A 158 5.72 -2.91 15.53
CA ASN A 158 6.70 -3.60 16.37
C ASN A 158 8.15 -3.42 15.91
N LEU A 159 9.10 -3.72 16.81
CA LEU A 159 10.44 -4.15 16.45
C LEU A 159 10.46 -5.67 16.39
N SER A 160 11.08 -6.22 15.37
CA SER A 160 11.18 -7.67 15.19
C SER A 160 12.61 -8.11 15.01
N VAL A 161 12.85 -9.35 15.44
CA VAL A 161 14.11 -10.05 15.23
C VAL A 161 13.83 -11.44 14.66
N PRO A 162 14.79 -12.09 13.96
CA PRO A 162 14.66 -13.49 13.58
C PRO A 162 14.46 -14.40 14.80
N GLU A 163 13.71 -15.48 14.65
CA GLU A 163 13.41 -16.45 15.71
C GLU A 163 14.66 -17.00 16.44
N TYR A 164 15.81 -17.10 15.75
CA TYR A 164 17.06 -17.59 16.33
C TYR A 164 17.73 -16.60 17.32
N VAL A 165 17.34 -15.33 17.30
CA VAL A 165 17.82 -14.33 18.27
C VAL A 165 17.14 -14.55 19.61
N ASP A 166 17.90 -14.60 20.70
CA ASP A 166 17.45 -15.07 22.02
C ASP A 166 16.81 -13.99 22.92
N ILE A 167 16.42 -12.82 22.34
CA ILE A 167 15.67 -11.77 23.04
C ILE A 167 14.19 -11.83 22.68
N THR A 168 13.32 -11.34 23.57
CA THR A 168 11.87 -11.42 23.44
C THR A 168 11.16 -10.08 23.68
N SER A 169 11.89 -9.08 24.18
CA SER A 169 11.30 -7.80 24.55
C SER A 169 12.24 -6.65 24.15
N ILE A 170 11.67 -5.48 23.87
CA ILE A 170 12.39 -4.28 23.39
C ILE A 170 13.39 -3.79 24.46
N ASP A 171 13.04 -3.87 25.74
CA ASP A 171 13.93 -3.46 26.84
C ASP A 171 15.22 -4.29 26.93
N GLU A 172 15.21 -5.52 26.41
CA GLU A 172 16.42 -6.37 26.34
C GLU A 172 17.43 -5.87 25.29
N LEU A 173 17.06 -5.00 24.35
CA LEU A 173 17.98 -4.39 23.39
C LEU A 173 18.95 -3.41 24.05
N ALA A 174 18.55 -2.79 25.15
CA ALA A 174 19.38 -1.80 25.85
C ALA A 174 20.77 -2.35 26.21
N GLY A 175 21.82 -1.65 25.76
CA GLY A 175 23.20 -2.06 25.96
C GLY A 175 23.68 -3.22 25.08
N GLN A 176 22.89 -3.64 24.10
CA GLN A 176 23.26 -4.68 23.13
C GLN A 176 23.51 -4.15 21.70
N ALA A 177 23.65 -2.83 21.51
CA ALA A 177 23.80 -2.24 20.18
C ALA A 177 24.92 -2.90 19.35
N ASP A 178 26.09 -3.17 19.94
CA ASP A 178 27.21 -3.83 19.25
C ASP A 178 26.82 -5.19 18.63
N ARG A 179 25.90 -5.92 19.25
CA ARG A 179 25.42 -7.22 18.80
C ARG A 179 24.62 -7.10 17.48
N PHE A 180 23.89 -6.00 17.31
CA PHE A 180 23.05 -5.69 16.15
C PHE A 180 23.72 -4.72 15.19
N GLY A 181 25.04 -4.59 15.23
CA GLY A 181 25.79 -3.65 14.39
C GLY A 181 25.48 -2.17 14.67
N GLY A 182 24.93 -1.85 15.86
CA GLY A 182 24.56 -0.49 16.28
C GLY A 182 23.34 0.07 15.54
N ARG A 183 22.49 -0.79 14.93
CA ARG A 183 21.43 -0.30 14.02
C ARG A 183 20.09 -0.98 14.29
N ILE A 184 19.02 -0.19 14.15
CA ILE A 184 17.66 -0.65 13.88
C ILE A 184 17.40 -0.36 12.39
N VAL A 185 17.09 -1.37 11.61
CA VAL A 185 16.83 -1.19 10.16
C VAL A 185 15.35 -0.90 9.98
N GLY A 186 15.05 0.30 9.49
CA GLY A 186 13.70 0.82 9.34
C GLY A 186 13.25 0.95 7.89
N ILE A 187 12.01 1.39 7.74
CA ILE A 187 11.33 1.63 6.47
C ILE A 187 11.41 3.11 6.05
N GLU A 188 10.48 3.59 5.24
CA GLU A 188 10.46 4.95 4.70
C GLU A 188 10.51 6.02 5.82
N PRO A 189 11.26 7.12 5.64
CA PRO A 189 11.39 8.18 6.65
C PRO A 189 10.07 8.83 7.08
N GLY A 190 9.09 8.87 6.17
CA GLY A 190 7.76 9.44 6.42
C GLY A 190 6.72 8.43 6.90
N ALA A 191 7.11 7.18 7.19
CA ALA A 191 6.20 6.21 7.76
C ALA A 191 5.94 6.49 9.24
N GLY A 192 4.69 6.35 9.69
CA GLY A 192 4.35 6.50 11.11
C GLY A 192 5.10 5.52 12.03
N LEU A 193 5.39 4.31 11.54
CA LEU A 193 6.26 3.34 12.23
C LEU A 193 7.68 3.89 12.45
N THR A 194 8.24 4.58 11.46
CA THR A 194 9.56 5.22 11.57
C THR A 194 9.52 6.35 12.59
N GLU A 195 8.49 7.20 12.55
CA GLU A 195 8.27 8.27 13.52
C GLU A 195 8.10 7.72 14.95
N ALA A 196 7.24 6.70 15.12
CA ALA A 196 7.04 6.05 16.41
C ALA A 196 8.34 5.46 16.97
N THR A 197 9.12 4.80 16.14
CA THR A 197 10.41 4.19 16.53
C THR A 197 11.39 5.27 16.98
N GLN A 198 11.53 6.35 16.19
CA GLN A 198 12.49 7.43 16.47
C GLN A 198 12.11 8.26 17.70
N ASP A 199 10.84 8.65 17.82
CA ASP A 199 10.41 9.68 18.75
C ASP A 199 9.90 9.11 20.07
N ARG A 200 9.48 7.83 20.10
CA ARG A 200 8.90 7.19 21.28
C ARG A 200 9.68 5.96 21.75
N VAL A 201 9.96 5.01 20.85
CA VAL A 201 10.55 3.71 21.23
C VAL A 201 12.03 3.87 21.61
N ILE A 202 12.84 4.49 20.75
CA ILE A 202 14.27 4.69 21.04
C ILE A 202 14.49 5.43 22.37
N PRO A 203 13.90 6.62 22.60
CA PRO A 203 14.09 7.31 23.87
C PRO A 203 13.40 6.62 25.06
N GLY A 204 12.27 5.96 24.84
CA GLY A 204 11.52 5.26 25.88
C GLY A 204 12.30 4.09 26.49
N TYR A 205 12.95 3.31 25.65
CA TYR A 205 13.72 2.13 26.06
C TYR A 205 15.22 2.40 26.24
N GLY A 206 15.69 3.66 26.11
CA GLY A 206 17.11 3.97 26.24
C GLY A 206 17.97 3.35 25.16
N LEU A 207 17.49 3.36 23.91
CA LEU A 207 18.15 2.75 22.75
C LEU A 207 18.96 3.76 21.94
N GLU A 208 19.41 4.88 22.51
CA GLU A 208 20.15 5.95 21.83
C GLU A 208 21.52 5.49 21.30
N ASP A 209 22.00 4.33 21.72
CA ASP A 209 23.20 3.68 21.18
C ASP A 209 22.94 2.99 19.82
N PHE A 210 21.66 2.85 19.42
CA PHE A 210 21.27 2.37 18.09
C PHE A 210 21.00 3.57 17.15
N GLU A 211 21.43 3.43 15.92
CA GLU A 211 21.04 4.29 14.80
C GLU A 211 19.82 3.71 14.10
N LEU A 212 18.72 4.45 13.99
CA LEU A 212 17.60 4.08 13.12
C LEU A 212 17.98 4.38 11.67
N VAL A 213 18.27 3.33 10.90
CA VAL A 213 18.62 3.44 9.47
C VAL A 213 17.34 3.34 8.65
N THR A 214 16.88 4.46 8.12
CA THR A 214 15.66 4.52 7.31
C THR A 214 15.97 4.26 5.84
N SER A 215 15.09 3.51 5.18
CA SER A 215 15.18 3.19 3.74
C SER A 215 13.78 2.95 3.16
N SER A 216 13.63 2.26 2.05
CA SER A 216 12.34 1.72 1.64
C SER A 216 12.08 0.38 2.33
N THR A 217 10.81 0.00 2.48
CA THR A 217 10.42 -1.33 2.99
C THR A 217 11.10 -2.45 2.19
N THR A 218 11.15 -2.34 0.86
CA THR A 218 11.85 -3.31 0.00
C THR A 218 13.36 -3.41 0.33
N ALA A 219 14.02 -2.28 0.62
CA ALA A 219 15.44 -2.28 0.98
C ALA A 219 15.66 -2.88 2.37
N MET A 220 14.79 -2.59 3.34
CA MET A 220 14.80 -3.20 4.67
C MET A 220 14.64 -4.73 4.57
N ILE A 221 13.69 -5.23 3.78
CA ILE A 221 13.50 -6.67 3.55
C ILE A 221 14.75 -7.30 2.93
N THR A 222 15.39 -6.63 1.96
CA THR A 222 16.65 -7.14 1.35
C THR A 222 17.78 -7.25 2.36
N GLU A 223 17.90 -6.29 3.28
CA GLU A 223 18.88 -6.33 4.36
C GLU A 223 18.56 -7.43 5.37
N LEU A 224 17.28 -7.60 5.72
CA LEU A 224 16.79 -8.69 6.57
C LEU A 224 17.15 -10.07 5.97
N GLU A 225 16.86 -10.30 4.69
CA GLU A 225 17.21 -11.53 3.98
C GLU A 225 18.72 -11.81 4.06
N SER A 226 19.52 -10.77 3.82
CA SER A 226 20.98 -10.89 3.85
C SER A 226 21.52 -11.28 5.24
N ALA A 227 20.94 -10.69 6.30
CA ALA A 227 21.31 -11.00 7.67
C ALA A 227 20.90 -12.43 8.06
N ILE A 228 19.69 -12.87 7.68
CA ILE A 228 19.20 -14.23 7.91
C ILE A 228 20.08 -15.27 7.19
N ASP A 229 20.43 -15.03 5.93
CA ASP A 229 21.30 -15.90 5.15
C ASP A 229 22.73 -16.03 5.76
N ALA A 230 23.18 -14.98 6.44
CA ALA A 230 24.46 -14.94 7.15
C ALA A 230 24.39 -15.43 8.60
N GLU A 231 23.21 -15.74 9.11
CA GLU A 231 22.92 -16.04 10.54
C GLU A 231 23.42 -14.90 11.47
N GLU A 232 23.31 -13.63 11.01
CA GLU A 232 23.66 -12.43 11.78
C GLU A 232 22.45 -11.91 12.55
N ASP A 233 22.68 -11.37 13.75
CA ASP A 233 21.62 -10.74 14.53
C ASP A 233 21.23 -9.39 13.92
N ILE A 234 19.94 -9.21 13.66
CA ILE A 234 19.36 -8.00 13.11
C ILE A 234 18.08 -7.64 13.86
N VAL A 235 17.82 -6.36 14.04
CA VAL A 235 16.56 -5.82 14.50
C VAL A 235 15.98 -4.88 13.41
N VAL A 236 14.72 -5.10 13.07
CA VAL A 236 14.02 -4.35 12.03
C VAL A 236 12.70 -3.80 12.56
N THR A 237 12.20 -2.73 11.94
CA THR A 237 10.84 -2.26 12.17
C THR A 237 9.88 -3.04 11.30
N LEU A 238 8.83 -3.62 11.90
CA LEU A 238 7.76 -4.33 11.21
C LEU A 238 6.39 -3.99 11.81
N TRP A 239 5.37 -4.59 11.26
CA TRP A 239 3.98 -4.47 11.75
C TRP A 239 3.26 -5.81 11.61
N SER A 240 2.08 -5.90 12.18
CA SER A 240 1.19 -7.04 11.99
C SER A 240 -0.21 -6.51 11.66
N PRO A 241 -0.88 -7.07 10.66
CA PRO A 241 -0.43 -8.19 9.81
C PRO A 241 0.64 -7.77 8.80
N PHE A 242 1.58 -8.67 8.50
CA PHE A 242 2.59 -8.47 7.46
C PHE A 242 3.17 -9.82 7.02
N TRP A 243 3.17 -10.07 5.73
CA TRP A 243 3.57 -11.35 5.12
C TRP A 243 4.99 -11.81 5.49
N ALA A 244 5.92 -10.86 5.73
CA ALA A 244 7.30 -11.17 6.03
C ALA A 244 7.48 -11.87 7.39
N MET A 245 6.57 -11.66 8.34
CA MET A 245 6.63 -12.27 9.68
C MET A 245 6.71 -13.81 9.61
N PRO A 246 5.76 -14.52 9.00
CA PRO A 246 5.84 -15.98 8.88
C PRO A 246 6.89 -16.46 7.88
N VAL A 247 7.11 -15.73 6.75
CA VAL A 247 8.02 -16.16 5.68
C VAL A 247 9.46 -16.20 6.15
N TYR A 248 9.90 -15.21 6.92
CA TYR A 248 11.26 -15.14 7.46
C TYR A 248 11.38 -15.66 8.88
N SER A 249 10.33 -16.28 9.42
CA SER A 249 10.30 -16.74 10.81
C SER A 249 10.74 -15.63 11.76
N MET A 250 10.06 -14.49 11.68
CA MET A 250 10.31 -13.33 12.54
C MET A 250 9.53 -13.43 13.83
N LYS A 251 10.06 -12.79 14.86
CA LYS A 251 9.44 -12.66 16.17
C LYS A 251 9.34 -11.19 16.53
N ALA A 252 8.11 -10.69 16.72
CA ALA A 252 7.87 -9.38 17.29
C ALA A 252 8.36 -9.36 18.75
N LEU A 253 9.09 -8.31 19.12
CA LEU A 253 9.49 -8.07 20.49
C LEU A 253 8.33 -7.48 21.28
N GLU A 254 8.15 -7.93 22.52
CA GLU A 254 7.17 -7.36 23.45
C GLU A 254 7.50 -5.88 23.70
N ASP A 255 6.48 -5.04 23.73
CA ASP A 255 6.53 -3.61 24.07
C ASP A 255 5.89 -3.38 25.46
N PRO A 256 6.57 -3.71 26.58
CA PRO A 256 5.96 -3.67 27.90
C PRO A 256 5.63 -2.26 28.39
N GLU A 257 6.23 -1.22 27.82
CA GLU A 257 5.94 0.18 28.18
C GLU A 257 4.95 0.84 27.19
N GLY A 258 4.56 0.15 26.12
CA GLY A 258 3.53 0.59 25.17
C GLY A 258 3.95 1.79 24.31
N HIS A 259 5.24 1.92 23.99
CA HIS A 259 5.74 3.06 23.23
C HIS A 259 5.34 3.02 21.75
N PHE A 260 4.98 1.87 21.19
CA PHE A 260 4.35 1.80 19.87
C PHE A 260 2.89 2.23 19.88
N GLY A 261 2.23 2.20 21.03
CA GLY A 261 0.79 2.50 21.19
C GLY A 261 -0.04 1.23 21.31
N GLU A 262 -1.36 1.44 21.42
CA GLU A 262 -2.33 0.33 21.45
C GLU A 262 -2.54 -0.22 20.04
N PRO A 263 -3.03 -1.47 19.90
CA PRO A 263 -3.51 -1.97 18.61
C PRO A 263 -4.56 -1.05 18.01
N GLU A 264 -4.50 -0.85 16.69
CA GLU A 264 -5.44 0.01 15.98
C GLU A 264 -6.16 -0.72 14.85
N ALA A 265 -7.16 -0.08 14.25
CA ALA A 265 -7.84 -0.60 13.09
C ALA A 265 -7.19 -0.11 11.79
N LEU A 266 -7.36 -0.88 10.71
CA LEU A 266 -7.06 -0.45 9.35
C LEU A 266 -8.35 0.07 8.70
N HIS A 267 -8.26 1.25 8.12
CA HIS A 267 -9.40 1.95 7.56
C HIS A 267 -9.30 2.14 6.05
N HIS A 268 -10.44 2.06 5.39
CA HIS A 268 -10.62 2.64 4.07
C HIS A 268 -10.94 4.12 4.26
N LEU A 269 -10.08 5.01 3.74
CA LEU A 269 -10.31 6.46 3.78
C LEU A 269 -10.66 6.98 2.40
N GLY A 270 -11.64 7.89 2.33
CA GLY A 270 -12.02 8.64 1.13
C GLY A 270 -11.64 10.12 1.26
N ARG A 271 -11.52 10.84 0.13
CA ARG A 271 -11.49 12.31 0.14
C ARG A 271 -12.82 12.88 0.61
N GLU A 272 -12.86 14.15 1.00
CA GLU A 272 -14.11 14.85 1.27
C GLU A 272 -15.07 14.74 0.08
N GLY A 273 -16.32 14.35 0.34
CA GLY A 273 -17.37 14.16 -0.67
C GLY A 273 -17.33 12.82 -1.40
N PHE A 274 -16.47 11.87 -1.00
CA PHE A 274 -16.40 10.53 -1.61
C PHE A 274 -17.77 9.83 -1.59
N ALA A 275 -18.41 9.77 -0.43
CA ALA A 275 -19.71 9.10 -0.31
C ALA A 275 -20.84 9.83 -1.06
N GLU A 276 -20.74 11.14 -1.31
CA GLU A 276 -21.70 11.90 -2.13
C GLU A 276 -21.50 11.63 -3.62
N ASP A 277 -20.24 11.56 -4.07
CA ASP A 277 -19.89 11.35 -5.48
C ASP A 277 -20.06 9.89 -5.91
N PHE A 278 -19.79 8.93 -5.00
CA PHE A 278 -19.79 7.47 -5.22
C PHE A 278 -20.68 6.72 -4.21
N PRO A 279 -21.98 7.02 -4.11
CA PRO A 279 -22.82 6.49 -3.02
C PRO A 279 -22.92 4.97 -2.99
N ASP A 280 -23.02 4.32 -4.16
CA ASP A 280 -23.11 2.86 -4.24
C ASP A 280 -21.79 2.18 -3.81
N ALA A 281 -20.64 2.78 -4.18
CA ALA A 281 -19.33 2.31 -3.74
C ALA A 281 -19.16 2.46 -2.22
N ALA A 282 -19.51 3.63 -1.67
CA ALA A 282 -19.41 3.90 -0.24
C ALA A 282 -20.31 2.95 0.59
N GLU A 283 -21.55 2.66 0.12
CA GLU A 283 -22.45 1.70 0.78
C GLU A 283 -21.86 0.28 0.77
N TRP A 284 -21.25 -0.14 -0.31
CA TRP A 284 -20.63 -1.45 -0.41
C TRP A 284 -19.37 -1.51 0.45
N ILE A 285 -18.46 -0.52 0.37
CA ILE A 285 -17.21 -0.42 1.14
C ILE A 285 -17.49 -0.48 2.64
N ALA A 286 -18.54 0.20 3.11
CA ALA A 286 -18.92 0.22 4.53
C ALA A 286 -19.27 -1.17 5.11
N GLN A 287 -19.42 -2.19 4.27
CA GLN A 287 -19.72 -3.56 4.65
C GLN A 287 -18.57 -4.52 4.40
N ALA A 288 -17.52 -4.07 3.71
CA ALA A 288 -16.37 -4.88 3.30
C ALA A 288 -15.33 -4.95 4.44
N THR A 289 -15.43 -5.97 5.29
CA THR A 289 -14.52 -6.20 6.42
C THR A 289 -13.83 -7.55 6.28
N LEU A 290 -12.62 -7.66 6.81
CA LEU A 290 -11.80 -8.87 6.76
C LEU A 290 -11.39 -9.32 8.17
N SER A 291 -11.41 -10.63 8.42
CA SER A 291 -10.78 -11.21 9.61
C SER A 291 -9.27 -11.39 9.41
N ASP A 292 -8.53 -11.66 10.50
CA ASP A 292 -7.09 -11.98 10.45
C ASP A 292 -6.74 -13.06 9.42
N GLU A 293 -7.53 -14.16 9.40
CA GLU A 293 -7.29 -15.26 8.47
C GLU A 293 -7.53 -14.85 7.02
N GLN A 294 -8.59 -14.07 6.78
CA GLN A 294 -8.94 -13.59 5.44
C GLN A 294 -7.90 -12.59 4.92
N PHE A 295 -7.53 -11.62 5.75
CA PHE A 295 -6.55 -10.60 5.36
C PHE A 295 -5.16 -11.20 5.15
N GLY A 296 -4.69 -12.03 6.08
CA GLY A 296 -3.41 -12.72 5.95
C GLY A 296 -3.34 -13.63 4.72
N SER A 297 -4.46 -14.30 4.35
CA SER A 297 -4.51 -15.14 3.15
C SER A 297 -4.53 -14.32 1.86
N LEU A 298 -5.17 -13.15 1.85
CA LEU A 298 -5.15 -12.23 0.72
C LEU A 298 -3.71 -11.71 0.48
N GLU A 299 -3.06 -11.24 1.53
CA GLU A 299 -1.68 -10.73 1.45
C GLU A 299 -0.71 -11.82 1.00
N ASP A 300 -0.82 -13.06 1.55
CA ASP A 300 -0.01 -14.21 1.14
C ASP A 300 -0.23 -14.55 -0.35
N MET A 301 -1.47 -14.52 -0.83
CA MET A 301 -1.79 -14.76 -2.23
C MET A 301 -1.12 -13.72 -3.13
N VAL A 302 -1.30 -12.45 -2.83
CA VAL A 302 -0.78 -11.33 -3.64
C VAL A 302 0.75 -11.27 -3.65
N VAL A 303 1.39 -11.51 -2.49
CA VAL A 303 2.84 -11.26 -2.36
C VAL A 303 3.69 -12.51 -2.59
N ASN A 304 3.20 -13.70 -2.20
CA ASN A 304 4.03 -14.90 -2.18
C ASN A 304 3.63 -15.95 -3.21
N GLN A 305 2.39 -15.93 -3.72
CA GLN A 305 1.92 -16.98 -4.63
C GLN A 305 1.90 -16.55 -6.09
N PHE A 306 1.90 -15.25 -6.36
CA PHE A 306 1.96 -14.66 -7.69
C PHE A 306 3.24 -13.84 -7.87
N ASP A 307 3.63 -13.56 -9.10
CA ASP A 307 4.79 -12.71 -9.41
C ASP A 307 4.36 -11.21 -9.38
N GLU A 308 5.31 -10.30 -9.11
CA GLU A 308 5.10 -8.85 -9.19
C GLU A 308 4.52 -8.45 -10.57
N GLY A 309 3.42 -7.71 -10.56
CA GLY A 309 2.65 -7.32 -11.74
C GLY A 309 1.47 -8.27 -12.06
N GLU A 310 1.23 -9.30 -11.24
CA GLU A 310 0.12 -10.23 -11.34
C GLU A 310 -0.86 -10.08 -10.15
N GLU A 311 -0.87 -8.91 -9.49
CA GLU A 311 -1.66 -8.68 -8.28
C GLU A 311 -3.18 -8.77 -8.57
N ALA A 312 -3.62 -8.37 -9.76
CA ALA A 312 -5.02 -8.47 -10.15
C ALA A 312 -5.45 -9.94 -10.29
N GLU A 313 -4.62 -10.77 -10.92
CA GLU A 313 -4.84 -12.21 -11.07
C GLU A 313 -4.79 -12.92 -9.70
N ALA A 314 -3.93 -12.47 -8.80
CA ALA A 314 -3.85 -12.98 -7.43
C ALA A 314 -5.14 -12.74 -6.66
N VAL A 315 -5.68 -11.52 -6.73
CA VAL A 315 -6.95 -11.15 -6.08
C VAL A 315 -8.11 -11.92 -6.69
N GLU A 316 -8.16 -12.09 -8.03
CA GLU A 316 -9.19 -12.89 -8.68
C GLU A 316 -9.17 -14.33 -8.17
N ALA A 317 -7.98 -14.95 -8.10
CA ALA A 317 -7.81 -16.31 -7.58
C ALA A 317 -8.22 -16.41 -6.10
N TRP A 318 -7.85 -15.42 -5.28
CA TRP A 318 -8.24 -15.38 -3.87
C TRP A 318 -9.76 -15.29 -3.68
N LEU A 319 -10.44 -14.47 -4.48
CA LEU A 319 -11.89 -14.35 -4.45
C LEU A 319 -12.60 -15.64 -4.91
N GLU A 320 -12.04 -16.36 -5.90
CA GLU A 320 -12.55 -17.67 -6.32
C GLU A 320 -12.46 -18.70 -5.18
N GLU A 321 -11.41 -18.65 -4.36
CA GLU A 321 -11.23 -19.52 -3.19
C GLU A 321 -12.10 -19.10 -1.99
N ASN A 322 -12.52 -17.82 -1.94
CA ASN A 322 -13.24 -17.19 -0.82
C ASN A 322 -14.54 -16.49 -1.30
N PRO A 323 -15.48 -17.20 -1.94
CA PRO A 323 -16.62 -16.57 -2.64
C PRO A 323 -17.60 -15.81 -1.73
N ASP A 324 -17.62 -16.11 -0.43
CA ASP A 324 -18.54 -15.50 0.55
C ASP A 324 -17.83 -14.51 1.49
N VAL A 325 -16.58 -14.09 1.17
CA VAL A 325 -15.75 -13.28 2.07
C VAL A 325 -16.21 -11.83 2.16
N LEU A 326 -16.74 -11.30 1.08
CA LEU A 326 -17.19 -9.91 0.95
C LEU A 326 -18.69 -9.85 0.59
N PRO A 327 -19.32 -8.69 0.81
CA PRO A 327 -20.69 -8.49 0.32
C PRO A 327 -20.75 -8.73 -1.20
N PRO A 328 -21.85 -9.33 -1.71
CA PRO A 328 -22.01 -9.53 -3.14
C PRO A 328 -22.10 -8.18 -3.88
N VAL A 329 -21.55 -8.12 -5.07
CA VAL A 329 -21.76 -6.99 -5.99
C VAL A 329 -23.05 -7.23 -6.77
N GLU A 330 -23.92 -6.22 -6.85
CA GLU A 330 -25.17 -6.35 -7.60
C GLU A 330 -24.87 -6.59 -9.10
N GLY A 331 -25.24 -7.77 -9.60
CA GLY A 331 -25.09 -8.14 -11.01
C GLY A 331 -24.11 -9.27 -11.28
N GLU A 332 -23.36 -9.78 -10.27
CA GLU A 332 -22.59 -11.03 -10.33
C GLU A 332 -23.46 -12.27 -10.21
#